data_969cca5e909c3acbf3338644147d5c33
#
_entry.id   969cca5e909c3acbf3338644147d5c33
#
_cell.length_a   1.000
_cell.length_b   1.000
_cell.length_c   1.000
_cell.angle_alpha   90.00
_cell.angle_beta   90.00
_cell.angle_gamma   90.00
#
_symmetry.space_group_name_H-M   'P 1'
#
loop_
_entity.id
_entity.type
_entity.pdbx_description
1 polymer ?
#
loop_
_entity_poly.entity_id
_entity_poly.type
_entity_poly.pdbx_seq_one_letter_code
_entity_poly.pdbx_strand_id
1 'polypeptide(L)'
;MALPFTRALLWALLLLAPMGLTACAADSAKTAVGCSNATTPCLSGKALVALQTSRGEIQVSLIGDAAPLTAGNFVDLVRRGTYNNTVFHRVVTEPSPFVVQGGDPQSADPKVPASLYGSGGFIDTSTGAPRTIPLEIGLKGEADPRYGEELLDPTQLGRLRLLHDRGAIAMARSADPNSASAQFYIALRPLVELDGRYAVFGRVVKGMEVVDRIKQGDRLIKAVLLEGGTLVKAKP
;
A
#
# COMPACT_ATOMS: atom_id res chain seq x y z
N MET A 1 -99.91 12.06 -14.03
CA MET A 1 -99.33 10.77 -14.47
C MET A 1 -97.92 11.05 -14.97
N ALA A 2 -96.95 10.87 -14.17
CA ALA A 2 -95.52 10.83 -14.58
C ALA A 2 -94.72 10.32 -13.38
N LEU A 3 -94.05 9.18 -13.53
CA LEU A 3 -93.22 8.51 -12.56
C LEU A 3 -91.84 9.20 -12.56
N PRO A 4 -91.18 9.33 -11.41
CA PRO A 4 -89.82 9.86 -11.36
C PRO A 4 -88.76 8.75 -11.48
N PHE A 5 -87.76 9.03 -12.31
CA PHE A 5 -86.53 8.25 -12.48
C PHE A 5 -85.58 8.52 -11.34
N THR A 6 -85.27 7.52 -10.50
CA THR A 6 -84.20 7.54 -9.51
C THR A 6 -82.86 7.32 -10.18
N ARG A 7 -82.00 8.31 -10.13
CA ARG A 7 -80.55 8.23 -10.51
C ARG A 7 -79.75 7.71 -9.32
N ALA A 8 -79.26 6.48 -9.46
CA ALA A 8 -78.20 5.97 -8.53
C ALA A 8 -76.87 6.57 -8.86
N LEU A 9 -76.28 7.31 -7.93
CA LEU A 9 -74.87 7.75 -7.99
C LEU A 9 -73.99 6.59 -7.54
N LEU A 10 -73.21 6.01 -8.46
CA LEU A 10 -72.07 5.17 -8.12
C LEU A 10 -70.90 6.06 -7.71
N TRP A 11 -70.52 5.96 -6.43
CA TRP A 11 -69.28 6.49 -5.94
C TRP A 11 -68.15 5.50 -6.26
N ALA A 12 -67.27 5.83 -7.23
CA ALA A 12 -66.02 5.10 -7.47
C ALA A 12 -64.97 5.61 -6.46
N LEU A 13 -64.71 4.79 -5.45
CA LEU A 13 -63.51 5.01 -4.59
C LEU A 13 -62.28 4.70 -5.42
N LEU A 14 -61.54 5.76 -5.82
CA LEU A 14 -60.17 5.64 -6.27
C LEU A 14 -59.26 5.38 -5.05
N LEU A 15 -58.81 4.13 -4.90
CA LEU A 15 -57.74 3.76 -4.00
C LEU A 15 -56.40 4.24 -4.63
N LEU A 16 -55.92 5.39 -4.19
CA LEU A 16 -54.54 5.79 -4.42
C LEU A 16 -53.62 4.91 -3.55
N ALA A 17 -53.00 3.91 -4.16
CA ALA A 17 -51.89 3.21 -3.55
C ALA A 17 -50.67 4.14 -3.51
N PRO A 18 -49.98 4.30 -2.34
CA PRO A 18 -48.75 5.03 -2.32
C PRO A 18 -47.69 4.18 -3.05
N MET A 19 -47.20 4.67 -4.19
CA MET A 19 -45.95 4.19 -4.81
C MET A 19 -44.79 4.51 -3.85
N GLY A 20 -44.44 3.53 -3.02
CA GLY A 20 -43.23 3.55 -2.26
C GLY A 20 -42.04 3.56 -3.24
N LEU A 21 -41.41 4.71 -3.40
CA LEU A 21 -40.06 4.80 -3.95
C LEU A 21 -39.12 4.09 -2.96
N THR A 22 -38.92 2.78 -3.18
CA THR A 22 -37.73 2.11 -2.64
C THR A 22 -36.53 2.73 -3.33
N ALA A 23 -35.96 3.75 -2.68
CA ALA A 23 -34.59 4.17 -2.96
C ALA A 23 -33.72 2.95 -2.68
N CYS A 24 -33.26 2.27 -3.74
CA CYS A 24 -32.10 1.41 -3.65
C CYS A 24 -30.93 2.31 -3.24
N ALA A 25 -30.72 2.42 -1.94
CA ALA A 25 -29.41 2.78 -1.42
C ALA A 25 -28.48 1.69 -1.96
N ALA A 26 -27.75 2.01 -3.02
CA ALA A 26 -26.56 1.28 -3.39
C ALA A 26 -25.62 1.46 -2.21
N ASP A 27 -25.72 0.57 -1.23
CA ASP A 27 -24.69 0.33 -0.23
C ASP A 27 -23.49 -0.12 -1.05
N SER A 28 -22.62 0.87 -1.38
CA SER A 28 -21.26 0.60 -1.81
C SER A 28 -20.65 -0.12 -0.63
N ALA A 29 -20.79 -1.44 -0.60
CA ALA A 29 -20.00 -2.28 0.26
C ALA A 29 -18.55 -1.88 -0.02
N LYS A 30 -17.98 -1.01 0.83
CA LYS A 30 -16.54 -0.78 0.90
C LYS A 30 -15.98 -2.16 1.15
N THR A 31 -15.52 -2.78 0.08
CA THR A 31 -14.85 -4.07 0.14
C THR A 31 -13.75 -3.85 1.17
N ALA A 32 -13.84 -4.54 2.30
CA ALA A 32 -12.88 -4.37 3.38
C ALA A 32 -11.51 -4.72 2.80
N VAL A 33 -10.74 -3.70 2.44
CA VAL A 33 -9.41 -3.82 1.88
C VAL A 33 -8.48 -3.90 3.08
N GLY A 34 -7.79 -5.00 3.23
CA GLY A 34 -6.90 -5.21 4.37
C GLY A 34 -6.57 -6.69 4.50
N CYS A 35 -5.93 -7.07 5.60
CA CYS A 35 -5.46 -8.44 5.82
C CYS A 35 -6.58 -9.48 5.80
N SER A 36 -7.81 -9.12 6.12
CA SER A 36 -8.95 -10.03 6.10
C SER A 36 -9.43 -10.44 4.71
N ASN A 37 -9.13 -9.63 3.68
CA ASN A 37 -9.60 -9.85 2.31
C ASN A 37 -8.48 -9.79 1.25
N ALA A 38 -7.22 -9.56 1.67
CA ALA A 38 -6.12 -9.44 0.74
C ALA A 38 -5.67 -10.81 0.23
N THR A 39 -5.49 -10.93 -1.08
CA THR A 39 -4.75 -12.06 -1.69
C THR A 39 -3.26 -12.02 -1.35
N THR A 40 -2.73 -10.84 -1.07
CA THR A 40 -1.37 -10.59 -0.57
C THR A 40 -1.30 -10.95 0.90
N PRO A 41 -0.31 -11.74 1.35
CA PRO A 41 -0.19 -12.11 2.75
C PRO A 41 0.21 -10.92 3.61
N CYS A 42 -0.25 -10.90 4.86
CA CYS A 42 0.11 -9.89 5.85
C CYS A 42 1.20 -10.39 6.78
N LEU A 43 2.07 -9.49 7.24
CA LEU A 43 3.07 -9.78 8.27
C LEU A 43 2.42 -9.75 9.66
N SER A 44 2.56 -10.84 10.41
CA SER A 44 2.26 -10.88 11.84
C SER A 44 3.53 -10.56 12.64
N GLY A 45 3.43 -9.56 13.52
CA GLY A 45 4.57 -9.14 14.36
C GLY A 45 5.63 -8.39 13.54
N LYS A 46 6.90 -8.80 13.70
CA LYS A 46 8.05 -8.13 13.08
C LYS A 46 8.83 -9.06 12.17
N ALA A 47 9.63 -8.48 11.28
CA ALA A 47 10.62 -9.18 10.47
C ALA A 47 11.91 -8.36 10.38
N LEU A 48 13.05 -9.04 10.31
CA LEU A 48 14.34 -8.44 10.02
C LEU A 48 14.81 -8.92 8.65
N VAL A 49 15.10 -7.99 7.76
CA VAL A 49 15.56 -8.26 6.40
C VAL A 49 16.92 -7.61 6.16
N ALA A 50 17.87 -8.37 5.61
CA ALA A 50 19.12 -7.85 5.10
C ALA A 50 18.99 -7.51 3.61
N LEU A 51 19.36 -6.30 3.25
CA LEU A 51 19.53 -5.82 1.88
C LEU A 51 21.03 -5.77 1.57
N GLN A 52 21.52 -6.78 0.85
CA GLN A 52 22.92 -6.87 0.42
C GLN A 52 23.08 -6.04 -0.84
N THR A 53 23.76 -4.92 -0.72
CA THR A 53 23.95 -3.96 -1.84
C THR A 53 25.37 -3.97 -2.35
N SER A 54 25.61 -3.34 -3.51
CA SER A 54 26.97 -3.09 -4.03
C SER A 54 27.81 -2.15 -3.14
N ARG A 55 27.20 -1.52 -2.12
CA ARG A 55 27.87 -0.61 -1.16
C ARG A 55 28.03 -1.20 0.24
N GLY A 56 27.47 -2.37 0.50
CA GLY A 56 27.45 -3.05 1.79
C GLY A 56 26.07 -3.55 2.18
N GLU A 57 25.95 -4.03 3.41
CA GLU A 57 24.70 -4.56 3.94
C GLU A 57 23.92 -3.50 4.72
N ILE A 58 22.62 -3.47 4.48
CA ILE A 58 21.64 -2.67 5.23
C ILE A 58 20.66 -3.65 5.88
N GLN A 59 20.37 -3.47 7.17
CA GLN A 59 19.33 -4.25 7.83
C GLN A 59 18.13 -3.37 8.12
N VAL A 60 16.94 -3.85 7.72
CA VAL A 60 15.66 -3.18 7.93
C VAL A 60 14.76 -4.00 8.83
N SER A 61 14.20 -3.37 9.86
CA SER A 61 13.16 -3.95 10.70
C SER A 61 11.81 -3.55 10.16
N LEU A 62 10.98 -4.54 9.81
CA LEU A 62 9.62 -4.37 9.31
C LEU A 62 8.62 -4.52 10.47
N ILE A 63 7.57 -3.70 10.48
CA ILE A 63 6.66 -3.57 11.62
C ILE A 63 5.23 -3.92 11.17
N GLY A 64 4.91 -5.23 11.20
CA GLY A 64 3.61 -5.75 10.80
C GLY A 64 2.45 -5.21 11.66
N ASP A 65 2.70 -4.91 12.94
CA ASP A 65 1.67 -4.33 13.81
C ASP A 65 1.22 -2.93 13.38
N ALA A 66 2.04 -2.24 12.59
CA ALA A 66 1.72 -0.89 12.10
C ALA A 66 1.29 -0.87 10.63
N ALA A 67 1.84 -1.77 9.81
CA ALA A 67 1.58 -1.87 8.37
C ALA A 67 1.61 -3.34 7.92
N PRO A 68 0.63 -4.17 8.36
CA PRO A 68 0.66 -5.61 8.14
C PRO A 68 0.67 -6.02 6.67
N LEU A 69 -0.16 -5.39 5.84
CA LEU A 69 -0.28 -5.71 4.42
C LEU A 69 0.97 -5.30 3.65
N THR A 70 1.45 -4.10 3.88
CA THR A 70 2.64 -3.55 3.20
C THR A 70 3.91 -4.31 3.57
N ALA A 71 4.11 -4.54 4.87
CA ALA A 71 5.24 -5.32 5.36
C ALA A 71 5.16 -6.79 4.89
N GLY A 72 3.97 -7.36 4.86
CA GLY A 72 3.72 -8.72 4.36
C GLY A 72 4.02 -8.87 2.88
N ASN A 73 3.57 -7.91 2.06
CA ASN A 73 3.92 -7.84 0.64
C ASN A 73 5.44 -7.80 0.46
N PHE A 74 6.13 -6.94 1.19
CA PHE A 74 7.58 -6.83 1.09
C PHE A 74 8.29 -8.14 1.47
N VAL A 75 7.89 -8.81 2.57
CA VAL A 75 8.46 -10.11 2.98
C VAL A 75 8.19 -11.20 1.94
N ASP A 76 6.98 -11.25 1.37
CA ASP A 76 6.65 -12.21 0.30
C ASP A 76 7.54 -12.00 -0.93
N LEU A 77 7.75 -10.76 -1.34
CA LEU A 77 8.62 -10.40 -2.47
C LEU A 77 10.11 -10.70 -2.19
N VAL A 78 10.57 -10.51 -0.95
CA VAL A 78 11.91 -10.94 -0.51
C VAL A 78 12.07 -12.45 -0.64
N ARG A 79 11.09 -13.24 -0.16
CA ARG A 79 11.10 -14.70 -0.25
C ARG A 79 11.07 -15.22 -1.68
N ARG A 80 10.39 -14.51 -2.57
CA ARG A 80 10.34 -14.80 -4.01
C ARG A 80 11.62 -14.40 -4.76
N GLY A 81 12.54 -13.69 -4.10
CA GLY A 81 13.75 -13.18 -4.72
C GLY A 81 13.51 -12.03 -5.70
N THR A 82 12.34 -11.40 -5.65
CA THR A 82 11.92 -10.30 -6.55
C THR A 82 12.90 -9.14 -6.56
N TYR A 83 13.56 -8.88 -5.43
CA TYR A 83 14.50 -7.78 -5.27
C TYR A 83 15.94 -8.09 -5.70
N ASN A 84 16.23 -9.36 -6.03
CA ASN A 84 17.61 -9.76 -6.36
C ASN A 84 18.06 -9.09 -7.67
N ASN A 85 19.26 -8.49 -7.63
CA ASN A 85 19.91 -7.77 -8.74
C ASN A 85 19.15 -6.54 -9.23
N THR A 86 18.14 -6.03 -8.49
CA THR A 86 17.46 -4.77 -8.84
C THR A 86 18.37 -3.56 -8.62
N VAL A 87 18.02 -2.43 -9.23
CA VAL A 87 18.80 -1.20 -9.21
C VAL A 87 18.14 -0.15 -8.33
N PHE A 88 18.95 0.62 -7.60
CA PHE A 88 18.51 1.88 -7.03
C PHE A 88 18.43 2.92 -8.14
N HIS A 89 17.26 3.02 -8.76
CA HIS A 89 17.04 3.78 -9.99
C HIS A 89 16.79 5.26 -9.75
N ARG A 90 16.50 5.67 -8.51
CA ARG A 90 16.31 7.07 -8.14
C ARG A 90 16.98 7.36 -6.79
N VAL A 91 17.99 8.20 -6.81
CA VAL A 91 18.70 8.65 -5.61
C VAL A 91 18.75 10.17 -5.64
N VAL A 92 18.14 10.81 -4.64
CA VAL A 92 18.03 12.27 -4.54
C VAL A 92 18.75 12.75 -3.29
N THR A 93 19.91 13.33 -3.49
CA THR A 93 20.77 13.88 -2.42
C THR A 93 20.92 15.39 -2.51
N GLU A 94 20.67 15.99 -3.70
CA GLU A 94 20.79 17.41 -3.97
C GLU A 94 19.43 17.98 -4.42
N PRO A 95 19.09 19.26 -4.13
CA PRO A 95 19.84 20.20 -3.29
C PRO A 95 19.75 19.89 -1.77
N SER A 96 18.95 18.93 -1.39
CA SER A 96 18.77 18.44 -0.03
C SER A 96 18.55 16.92 -0.05
N PRO A 97 19.14 16.16 0.88
CA PRO A 97 18.88 14.74 0.98
C PRO A 97 17.38 14.45 1.04
N PHE A 98 16.91 13.49 0.22
CA PHE A 98 15.50 13.12 0.15
C PHE A 98 15.33 11.62 0.30
N VAL A 99 15.52 10.82 -0.78
CA VAL A 99 15.30 9.37 -0.76
C VAL A 99 16.33 8.61 -1.59
N VAL A 100 16.51 7.34 -1.22
CA VAL A 100 17.10 6.27 -2.04
C VAL A 100 15.98 5.31 -2.40
N GLN A 101 15.59 5.23 -3.68
CA GLN A 101 14.48 4.43 -4.19
C GLN A 101 14.98 3.31 -5.11
N GLY A 102 14.43 2.12 -4.92
CA GLY A 102 14.73 0.93 -5.71
C GLY A 102 13.56 -0.06 -5.71
N GLY A 103 13.86 -1.33 -6.00
CA GLY A 103 12.89 -2.42 -5.91
C GLY A 103 11.99 -2.57 -7.14
N ASP A 104 12.33 -1.95 -8.27
CA ASP A 104 11.69 -2.23 -9.56
C ASP A 104 12.20 -3.56 -10.12
N PRO A 105 11.34 -4.60 -10.22
CA PRO A 105 11.79 -5.92 -10.65
C PRO A 105 12.37 -5.96 -12.07
N GLN A 106 11.86 -5.10 -12.98
CA GLN A 106 12.37 -5.08 -14.36
C GLN A 106 13.82 -4.57 -14.44
N SER A 107 14.29 -3.82 -13.45
CA SER A 107 15.68 -3.32 -13.40
C SER A 107 16.71 -4.43 -13.13
N ALA A 108 16.26 -5.64 -12.79
CA ALA A 108 17.12 -6.82 -12.67
C ALA A 108 17.52 -7.40 -14.03
N ASP A 109 16.74 -7.18 -15.08
CA ASP A 109 17.05 -7.64 -16.44
C ASP A 109 17.96 -6.60 -17.14
N PRO A 110 19.21 -6.97 -17.47
CA PRO A 110 20.14 -6.06 -18.15
C PRO A 110 19.72 -5.68 -19.58
N LYS A 111 18.71 -6.35 -20.15
CA LYS A 111 18.16 -6.01 -21.47
C LYS A 111 17.16 -4.86 -21.41
N VAL A 112 16.61 -4.56 -20.23
CA VAL A 112 15.70 -3.45 -20.06
C VAL A 112 16.48 -2.13 -20.02
N PRO A 113 16.18 -1.16 -20.88
CA PRO A 113 16.85 0.15 -20.85
C PRO A 113 16.67 0.86 -19.51
N ALA A 114 17.74 1.49 -19.01
CA ALA A 114 17.70 2.21 -17.73
C ALA A 114 16.65 3.33 -17.68
N SER A 115 16.27 3.89 -18.82
CA SER A 115 15.20 4.90 -18.95
C SER A 115 13.81 4.37 -18.56
N LEU A 116 13.62 3.05 -18.50
CA LEU A 116 12.38 2.41 -18.09
C LEU A 116 12.38 2.03 -16.59
N TYR A 117 13.52 2.11 -15.91
CA TYR A 117 13.59 1.79 -14.49
C TYR A 117 12.72 2.76 -13.68
N GLY A 118 11.96 2.20 -12.73
CA GLY A 118 10.99 2.93 -11.92
C GLY A 118 9.57 2.90 -12.47
N SER A 119 9.34 2.31 -13.66
CA SER A 119 7.99 2.14 -14.22
C SER A 119 7.40 0.75 -13.97
N GLY A 120 8.20 -0.22 -13.51
CA GLY A 120 7.78 -1.61 -13.31
C GLY A 120 7.18 -1.88 -11.94
N GLY A 121 6.50 -3.02 -11.85
CA GLY A 121 5.93 -3.57 -10.63
C GLY A 121 6.03 -5.10 -10.63
N PHE A 122 5.61 -5.72 -9.53
CA PHE A 122 5.62 -7.18 -9.44
C PHE A 122 4.46 -7.78 -10.26
N ILE A 123 4.81 -8.75 -11.11
CA ILE A 123 3.87 -9.60 -11.82
C ILE A 123 3.86 -10.96 -11.14
N ASP A 124 2.71 -11.42 -10.68
CA ASP A 124 2.59 -12.76 -10.09
C ASP A 124 2.73 -13.81 -11.18
N THR A 125 3.79 -14.61 -11.09
CA THR A 125 4.12 -15.63 -12.11
C THR A 125 3.09 -16.75 -12.21
N SER A 126 2.27 -16.94 -11.17
CA SER A 126 1.24 -18.00 -11.17
C SER A 126 -0.02 -17.58 -11.92
N THR A 127 -0.31 -16.28 -11.98
CA THR A 127 -1.52 -15.71 -12.61
C THR A 127 -1.22 -14.86 -13.84
N GLY A 128 0.03 -14.40 -13.99
CA GLY A 128 0.42 -13.41 -15.00
C GLY A 128 -0.11 -12.00 -14.71
N ALA A 129 -0.78 -11.79 -13.57
CA ALA A 129 -1.39 -10.50 -13.23
C ALA A 129 -0.44 -9.59 -12.43
N PRO A 130 -0.51 -8.27 -12.63
CA PRO A 130 0.19 -7.33 -11.77
C PRO A 130 -0.40 -7.37 -10.36
N ARG A 131 0.48 -7.31 -9.34
CA ARG A 131 0.08 -7.16 -7.95
C ARG A 131 0.22 -5.72 -7.53
N THR A 132 -0.87 -5.13 -7.07
CA THR A 132 -0.87 -3.84 -6.36
C THR A 132 -1.43 -4.01 -4.96
N ILE A 133 -1.03 -3.12 -4.06
CA ILE A 133 -1.56 -3.01 -2.70
C ILE A 133 -2.02 -1.58 -2.44
N PRO A 134 -3.07 -1.40 -1.63
CA PRO A 134 -3.53 -0.07 -1.25
C PRO A 134 -2.53 0.64 -0.34
N LEU A 135 -2.62 1.97 -0.32
CA LEU A 135 -2.02 2.78 0.74
C LEU A 135 -2.49 2.27 2.10
N GLU A 136 -1.56 2.12 3.04
CA GLU A 136 -1.82 1.58 4.36
C GLU A 136 -1.27 2.53 5.43
N ILE A 137 -2.14 3.08 6.28
CA ILE A 137 -1.79 4.09 7.29
C ILE A 137 -2.24 3.60 8.67
N GLY A 138 -1.28 3.24 9.51
CA GLY A 138 -1.52 2.85 10.91
C GLY A 138 -1.63 4.06 11.83
N LEU A 139 -2.68 4.13 12.67
CA LEU A 139 -2.91 5.20 13.64
C LEU A 139 -2.88 4.65 15.07
N LYS A 140 -2.26 5.40 15.98
CA LYS A 140 -2.30 5.13 17.43
C LYS A 140 -3.74 5.20 17.92
N GLY A 141 -4.16 4.20 18.70
CA GLY A 141 -5.53 4.09 19.21
C GLY A 141 -6.53 3.44 18.25
N GLU A 142 -6.15 3.10 17.04
CA GLU A 142 -6.97 2.29 16.11
C GLU A 142 -6.41 0.85 16.06
N ALA A 143 -7.29 -0.15 16.03
CA ALA A 143 -6.86 -1.55 15.96
C ALA A 143 -6.25 -1.85 14.59
N ASP A 144 -6.96 -1.51 13.53
CA ASP A 144 -6.59 -1.77 12.16
C ASP A 144 -6.06 -0.51 11.46
N PRO A 145 -5.15 -0.64 10.48
CA PRO A 145 -4.77 0.46 9.61
C PRO A 145 -5.93 0.93 8.72
N ARG A 146 -5.85 2.18 8.27
CA ARG A 146 -6.70 2.71 7.22
C ARG A 146 -6.10 2.41 5.86
N TYR A 147 -6.95 2.15 4.87
CA TYR A 147 -6.51 1.73 3.55
C TYR A 147 -7.07 2.61 2.44
N GLY A 148 -6.27 2.80 1.38
CA GLY A 148 -6.70 3.32 0.08
C GLY A 148 -6.86 4.84 0.00
N GLU A 149 -6.66 5.57 1.07
CA GLU A 149 -6.85 7.03 1.11
C GLU A 149 -5.69 7.72 1.84
N GLU A 150 -5.28 8.88 1.33
CA GLU A 150 -4.30 9.73 2.01
C GLU A 150 -4.90 10.34 3.27
N LEU A 151 -4.08 10.43 4.31
CA LEU A 151 -4.42 11.10 5.55
C LEU A 151 -3.87 12.53 5.50
N LEU A 152 -4.72 13.49 5.13
CA LEU A 152 -4.32 14.89 4.96
C LEU A 152 -4.69 15.79 6.13
N ASP A 153 -5.46 15.29 7.09
CA ASP A 153 -5.87 16.03 8.28
C ASP A 153 -4.70 16.20 9.25
N PRO A 154 -4.19 17.44 9.45
CA PRO A 154 -3.04 17.70 10.32
C PRO A 154 -3.28 17.24 11.78
N THR A 155 -4.52 17.24 12.25
CA THR A 155 -4.85 16.81 13.62
C THR A 155 -4.64 15.32 13.84
N GLN A 156 -4.67 14.53 12.77
CA GLN A 156 -4.49 13.10 12.81
C GLN A 156 -3.05 12.67 12.51
N LEU A 157 -2.25 13.51 11.83
CA LEU A 157 -0.85 13.19 11.50
C LEU A 157 -0.01 12.89 12.75
N GLY A 158 -0.27 13.59 13.87
CA GLY A 158 0.38 13.29 15.15
C GLY A 158 0.07 11.90 15.74
N ARG A 159 -0.95 11.21 15.22
CA ARG A 159 -1.35 9.87 15.61
C ARG A 159 -0.72 8.76 14.77
N LEU A 160 0.04 9.09 13.74
CA LEU A 160 0.70 8.09 12.92
C LEU A 160 1.54 7.14 13.79
N ARG A 161 1.46 5.84 13.52
CA ARG A 161 2.30 4.83 14.19
C ARG A 161 3.73 4.88 13.70
N LEU A 162 3.93 5.16 12.41
CA LEU A 162 5.22 5.28 11.74
C LEU A 162 5.28 6.60 10.98
N LEU A 163 6.40 7.29 11.10
CA LEU A 163 6.70 8.56 10.46
C LEU A 163 7.83 8.37 9.45
N HIS A 164 7.95 9.29 8.50
CA HIS A 164 9.09 9.34 7.57
C HIS A 164 10.33 9.95 8.25
N ASP A 165 10.72 9.40 9.39
CA ASP A 165 12.01 9.73 9.99
C ASP A 165 13.17 9.29 9.09
N ARG A 166 14.38 9.83 9.32
CA ARG A 166 15.58 9.32 8.66
C ARG A 166 15.70 7.81 8.85
N GLY A 167 15.89 7.08 7.75
CA GLY A 167 15.95 5.63 7.73
C GLY A 167 14.59 4.92 7.68
N ALA A 168 13.47 5.64 7.67
CA ALA A 168 12.18 5.02 7.40
C ALA A 168 12.18 4.36 6.02
N ILE A 169 11.60 3.15 5.91
CA ILE A 169 11.35 2.48 4.64
C ILE A 169 9.85 2.54 4.34
N ALA A 170 9.51 3.01 3.13
CA ALA A 170 8.14 3.19 2.68
C ALA A 170 7.95 2.69 1.25
N MET A 171 6.70 2.32 0.90
CA MET A 171 6.37 1.89 -0.47
C MET A 171 6.23 3.09 -1.39
N ALA A 172 6.88 3.01 -2.54
CA ALA A 172 6.63 3.93 -3.64
C ALA A 172 5.34 3.55 -4.37
N ARG A 173 4.66 4.56 -4.92
CA ARG A 173 3.42 4.42 -5.69
C ARG A 173 3.29 5.52 -6.74
N SER A 174 2.34 5.36 -7.67
CA SER A 174 1.93 6.42 -8.59
C SER A 174 0.98 7.43 -7.91
N ALA A 175 0.28 8.25 -8.68
CA ALA A 175 -0.74 9.15 -8.16
C ALA A 175 -1.91 8.41 -7.48
N ASP A 176 -2.27 7.21 -7.97
CA ASP A 176 -3.29 6.39 -7.35
C ASP A 176 -2.78 5.81 -6.02
N PRO A 177 -3.47 6.03 -4.89
CA PRO A 177 -3.12 5.46 -3.59
C PRO A 177 -3.07 3.92 -3.58
N ASN A 178 -3.74 3.25 -4.51
CA ASN A 178 -3.84 1.79 -4.59
C ASN A 178 -2.86 1.16 -5.59
N SER A 179 -1.82 1.91 -6.01
CA SER A 179 -0.87 1.49 -7.05
C SER A 179 0.48 1.00 -6.54
N ALA A 180 0.71 0.95 -5.24
CA ALA A 180 1.96 0.43 -4.69
C ALA A 180 2.12 -1.06 -5.08
N SER A 181 3.35 -1.48 -5.40
CA SER A 181 3.62 -2.86 -5.84
C SER A 181 4.89 -3.41 -5.19
N ALA A 182 6.05 -3.27 -5.84
CA ALA A 182 7.34 -3.75 -5.35
C ALA A 182 8.29 -2.62 -4.96
N GLN A 183 8.19 -1.46 -5.58
CA GLN A 183 9.15 -0.38 -5.38
C GLN A 183 9.04 0.23 -3.98
N PHE A 184 10.20 0.48 -3.37
CA PHE A 184 10.32 1.09 -2.05
C PHE A 184 11.37 2.19 -2.05
N TYR A 185 11.34 3.04 -1.02
CA TYR A 185 12.39 4.00 -0.77
C TYR A 185 12.79 4.06 0.70
N ILE A 186 14.02 4.52 0.95
CA ILE A 186 14.55 4.80 2.28
C ILE A 186 14.73 6.31 2.40
N ALA A 187 14.18 6.90 3.45
CA ALA A 187 14.25 8.33 3.73
C ALA A 187 15.66 8.72 4.22
N LEU A 188 16.27 9.75 3.61
CA LEU A 188 17.58 10.25 3.98
C LEU A 188 17.53 11.34 5.07
N ARG A 189 16.37 11.93 5.30
CA ARG A 189 16.05 12.88 6.38
C ARG A 189 14.60 12.67 6.84
N PRO A 190 14.15 13.33 7.90
CA PRO A 190 12.72 13.42 8.17
C PRO A 190 11.98 14.07 6.99
N LEU A 191 10.91 13.41 6.50
CA LEU A 191 10.12 13.82 5.34
C LEU A 191 8.65 13.99 5.76
N VAL A 192 8.40 14.95 6.64
CA VAL A 192 7.07 15.23 7.19
C VAL A 192 6.03 15.53 6.10
N GLU A 193 6.49 16.03 4.95
CA GLU A 193 5.67 16.28 3.77
C GLU A 193 5.09 15.01 3.12
N LEU A 194 5.65 13.83 3.45
CA LEU A 194 5.20 12.51 2.97
C LEU A 194 4.34 11.76 4.00
N ASP A 195 4.28 12.25 5.24
CA ASP A 195 3.49 11.63 6.30
C ASP A 195 2.00 11.61 5.93
N GLY A 196 1.37 10.45 6.13
CA GLY A 196 -0.03 10.23 5.74
C GLY A 196 -0.26 10.02 4.24
N ARG A 197 0.77 10.16 3.38
CA ARG A 197 0.67 10.04 1.92
C ARG A 197 1.28 8.76 1.37
N TYR A 198 2.20 8.15 2.11
CA TYR A 198 2.87 6.91 1.73
C TYR A 198 2.91 5.95 2.92
N ALA A 199 2.85 4.65 2.63
CA ALA A 199 2.87 3.61 3.64
C ALA A 199 4.29 3.36 4.15
N VAL A 200 4.63 3.92 5.31
CA VAL A 200 5.83 3.53 6.06
C VAL A 200 5.58 2.19 6.71
N PHE A 201 6.45 1.21 6.50
CA PHE A 201 6.26 -0.15 6.99
C PHE A 201 7.46 -0.70 7.80
N GLY A 202 8.49 0.12 8.00
CA GLY A 202 9.67 -0.27 8.74
C GLY A 202 10.73 0.82 8.80
N ARG A 203 11.93 0.43 9.23
CA ARG A 203 13.07 1.34 9.35
C ARG A 203 14.40 0.60 9.22
N VAL A 204 15.41 1.30 8.78
CA VAL A 204 16.82 0.86 8.84
C VAL A 204 17.23 0.77 10.31
N VAL A 205 17.79 -0.37 10.72
CA VAL A 205 18.32 -0.61 12.07
C VAL A 205 19.83 -0.79 12.09
N LYS A 206 20.44 -1.07 10.90
CA LYS A 206 21.89 -1.15 10.72
C LYS A 206 22.25 -0.77 9.28
N GLY A 207 23.38 -0.09 9.07
CA GLY A 207 23.87 0.23 7.73
C GLY A 207 23.30 1.52 7.15
N MET A 208 22.87 2.49 7.97
CA MET A 208 22.42 3.79 7.46
C MET A 208 23.56 4.56 6.76
N GLU A 209 24.79 4.36 7.20
CA GLU A 209 26.00 4.86 6.52
C GLU A 209 26.25 4.20 5.16
N VAL A 210 25.71 2.99 4.93
CA VAL A 210 25.69 2.34 3.61
C VAL A 210 24.65 3.02 2.72
N VAL A 211 23.43 3.27 3.25
CA VAL A 211 22.38 3.99 2.53
C VAL A 211 22.88 5.34 2.01
N ASP A 212 23.62 6.10 2.84
CA ASP A 212 24.18 7.41 2.47
C ASP A 212 25.20 7.36 1.32
N ARG A 213 25.82 6.21 1.11
CA ARG A 213 26.80 6.00 0.02
C ARG A 213 26.18 5.44 -1.27
N ILE A 214 24.91 5.04 -1.25
CA ILE A 214 24.24 4.53 -2.44
C ILE A 214 24.14 5.65 -3.48
N LYS A 215 24.47 5.31 -4.71
CA LYS A 215 24.33 6.17 -5.89
C LYS A 215 23.31 5.59 -6.85
N GLN A 216 22.72 6.44 -7.66
CA GLN A 216 21.86 5.98 -8.74
C GLN A 216 22.63 5.02 -9.66
N GLY A 217 22.04 3.86 -9.94
CA GLY A 217 22.67 2.77 -10.68
C GLY A 217 23.32 1.69 -9.80
N ASP A 218 23.52 1.93 -8.49
CA ASP A 218 23.96 0.88 -7.57
C ASP A 218 22.92 -0.24 -7.48
N ARG A 219 23.37 -1.46 -7.12
CA ARG A 219 22.52 -2.65 -7.11
C ARG A 219 22.16 -3.11 -5.71
N LEU A 220 20.92 -3.54 -5.56
CA LEU A 220 20.48 -4.45 -4.51
C LEU A 220 20.75 -5.88 -5.02
N ILE A 221 21.87 -6.45 -4.57
CA ILE A 221 22.35 -7.78 -5.03
C ILE A 221 21.39 -8.86 -4.57
N LYS A 222 20.98 -8.80 -3.30
CA LYS A 222 20.09 -9.80 -2.70
C LYS A 222 19.36 -9.22 -1.49
N ALA A 223 18.08 -9.56 -1.34
CA ALA A 223 17.32 -9.36 -0.11
C ALA A 223 17.10 -10.69 0.60
N VAL A 224 17.38 -10.75 1.91
CA VAL A 224 17.32 -11.98 2.71
C VAL A 224 16.57 -11.74 3.99
N LEU A 225 15.55 -12.57 4.27
CA LEU A 225 14.88 -12.59 5.55
C LEU A 225 15.81 -13.21 6.59
N LEU A 226 16.16 -12.47 7.64
CA LEU A 226 17.03 -12.92 8.73
C LEU A 226 16.22 -13.51 9.88
N GLU A 227 15.16 -12.80 10.30
CA GLU A 227 14.36 -13.18 11.49
C GLU A 227 12.89 -12.85 11.28
N GLY A 228 12.00 -13.55 11.99
CA GLY A 228 10.57 -13.31 11.98
C GLY A 228 9.92 -13.63 10.63
N GLY A 229 9.02 -12.74 10.18
CA GLY A 229 8.41 -12.84 8.87
C GLY A 229 7.26 -13.84 8.78
N THR A 230 6.58 -14.13 9.89
CA THR A 230 5.37 -14.96 9.86
C THR A 230 4.31 -14.29 9.00
N LEU A 231 4.00 -14.90 7.86
CA LEU A 231 2.99 -14.43 6.94
C LEU A 231 1.66 -15.12 7.21
N VAL A 232 0.62 -14.33 7.39
CA VAL A 232 -0.77 -14.80 7.51
C VAL A 232 -1.53 -14.40 6.24
N LYS A 233 -2.27 -15.36 5.67
CA LYS A 233 -3.22 -15.07 4.59
C LYS A 233 -4.59 -14.80 5.19
N ALA A 234 -5.41 -14.00 4.51
CA ALA A 234 -6.82 -13.94 4.80
C ALA A 234 -7.39 -15.37 4.81
N LYS A 235 -8.23 -15.69 5.77
CA LYS A 235 -9.02 -16.92 5.68
C LYS A 235 -9.98 -16.77 4.49
N PRO A 236 -10.08 -17.80 3.63
CA PRO A 236 -11.05 -17.80 2.55
C PRO A 236 -12.47 -17.70 3.08
#